data_45450b53e07a11cbdc63fde217322fd5
#
_entry.id   45450b53e07a11cbdc63fde217322fd5
#
_cell.length_a   1.000
_cell.length_b   1.000
_cell.length_c   1.000
_cell.angle_alpha   90.00
_cell.angle_beta   90.00
_cell.angle_gamma   90.00
#
_symmetry.space_group_name_H-M   'P 1'
#
loop_
_entity.id
_entity.type
_entity.pdbx_description
1 polymer ?
#
loop_
_entity_poly.entity_id
_entity_poly.type
_entity_poly.pdbx_seq_one_letter_code
_entity_poly.pdbx_strand_id
1 'polypeptide(L)'
;MIHRMKLNESPFERIKDGTKTIEFRLYDEKRRQIKIGDQIEFSKLPELQETILVDVLELYIEPTFEKLFKKLYTDEEDIKNAVEFVKVLFTRK
;
A
#
# COMPACT_ATOMS: atom_id res chain seq x y z
N MET A 1 -2.98 8.36 14.15
CA MET A 1 -2.61 6.94 14.30
C MET A 1 -1.48 6.61 13.35
N ILE A 2 -0.55 5.80 13.77
CA ILE A 2 0.56 5.35 12.92
C ILE A 2 0.31 3.89 12.54
N HIS A 3 0.29 3.64 11.23
CA HIS A 3 0.18 2.29 10.68
C HIS A 3 1.56 1.83 10.23
N ARG A 4 1.85 0.54 10.40
CA ARG A 4 3.15 -0.01 10.04
C ARG A 4 3.04 -0.94 8.85
N MET A 5 3.92 -0.75 7.88
CA MET A 5 3.99 -1.58 6.67
C MET A 5 5.44 -1.90 6.34
N LYS A 6 5.65 -3.02 5.68
CA LYS A 6 6.97 -3.47 5.26
C LYS A 6 7.11 -3.31 3.76
N LEU A 7 8.30 -2.92 3.31
CA LEU A 7 8.61 -2.77 1.88
C LEU A 7 9.95 -3.42 1.56
N ASN A 8 10.03 -3.98 0.36
CA ASN A 8 11.30 -4.40 -0.21
C ASN A 8 12.18 -3.18 -0.48
N GLU A 9 13.47 -3.41 -0.70
CA GLU A 9 14.45 -2.35 -0.88
C GLU A 9 14.08 -1.35 -1.99
N SER A 10 13.76 -1.86 -3.18
CA SER A 10 13.48 -0.98 -4.33
C SER A 10 12.33 0.01 -4.08
N PRO A 11 11.12 -0.42 -3.68
CA PRO A 11 10.07 0.54 -3.39
C PRO A 11 10.38 1.42 -2.19
N PHE A 12 11.09 0.92 -1.18
CA PHE A 12 11.48 1.72 -0.03
C PHE A 12 12.41 2.88 -0.45
N GLU A 13 13.44 2.59 -1.25
CA GLU A 13 14.37 3.61 -1.72
C GLU A 13 13.67 4.64 -2.62
N ARG A 14 12.65 4.24 -3.37
CA ARG A 14 11.86 5.15 -4.19
C ARG A 14 10.99 6.09 -3.37
N ILE A 15 10.50 5.66 -2.22
CA ILE A 15 9.83 6.56 -1.27
C ILE A 15 10.86 7.54 -0.69
N LYS A 16 12.02 7.03 -0.34
CA LYS A 16 13.10 7.82 0.26
C LYS A 16 13.58 8.94 -0.67
N ASP A 17 13.69 8.66 -1.97
CA ASP A 17 14.13 9.67 -2.95
C ASP A 17 12.98 10.54 -3.48
N GLY A 18 11.74 10.26 -3.08
CA GLY A 18 10.58 11.05 -3.46
C GLY A 18 9.91 10.65 -4.77
N THR A 19 10.40 9.63 -5.45
CA THR A 19 9.81 9.19 -6.73
C THR A 19 8.56 8.34 -6.57
N LYS A 20 8.37 7.73 -5.39
CA LYS A 20 7.17 6.94 -5.09
C LYS A 20 6.33 7.66 -4.05
N THR A 21 5.11 8.02 -4.43
CA THR A 21 4.16 8.74 -3.57
C THR A 21 2.81 8.00 -3.45
N ILE A 22 2.70 6.82 -4.04
CA ILE A 22 1.48 6.03 -4.07
C ILE A 22 1.82 4.60 -3.67
N GLU A 23 1.00 4.01 -2.80
CA GLU A 23 1.08 2.61 -2.42
C GLU A 23 -0.25 1.92 -2.65
N PHE A 24 -0.23 0.71 -3.20
CA PHE A 24 -1.40 -0.13 -3.36
C PHE A 24 -1.32 -1.31 -2.40
N ARG A 25 -2.38 -1.54 -1.66
CA ARG A 25 -2.50 -2.68 -0.75
C ARG A 25 -3.89 -3.30 -0.85
N LEU A 26 -4.00 -4.55 -0.49
CA LEU A 26 -5.30 -5.16 -0.27
C LEU A 26 -6.04 -4.36 0.81
N TYR A 27 -7.29 -4.06 0.55
CA TYR A 27 -8.12 -3.33 1.52
C TYR A 27 -8.69 -4.32 2.55
N ASP A 28 -7.77 -4.91 3.30
CA ASP A 28 -8.08 -5.87 4.36
C ASP A 28 -8.43 -5.15 5.66
N GLU A 29 -8.69 -5.91 6.70
CA GLU A 29 -9.09 -5.36 8.00
C GLU A 29 -8.08 -4.36 8.55
N LYS A 30 -6.80 -4.63 8.39
CA LYS A 30 -5.74 -3.72 8.86
C LYS A 30 -5.76 -2.40 8.09
N ARG A 31 -5.92 -2.45 6.77
CA ARG A 31 -5.89 -1.24 5.92
C ARG A 31 -7.19 -0.45 5.99
N ARG A 32 -8.30 -1.08 6.36
CA ARG A 32 -9.58 -0.39 6.58
C ARG A 32 -9.51 0.62 7.71
N GLN A 33 -8.53 0.52 8.58
CA GLN A 33 -8.34 1.44 9.70
C GLN A 33 -7.59 2.72 9.32
N ILE A 34 -6.99 2.77 8.15
CA ILE A 34 -6.23 3.95 7.69
C ILE A 34 -7.19 5.07 7.33
N LYS A 35 -6.90 6.28 7.83
CA LYS A 35 -7.68 7.48 7.56
C LYS A 35 -6.79 8.58 7.01
N ILE A 36 -7.38 9.49 6.25
CA ILE A 36 -6.68 10.69 5.79
C ILE A 36 -6.19 11.47 7.01
N GLY A 37 -4.93 11.88 6.97
CA GLY A 37 -4.28 12.54 8.10
C GLY A 37 -3.52 11.59 9.03
N ASP A 38 -3.74 10.28 8.91
CA ASP A 38 -2.93 9.29 9.62
C ASP A 38 -1.52 9.25 9.02
N GLN A 39 -0.65 8.52 9.68
CA GLN A 39 0.73 8.31 9.24
C GLN A 39 0.99 6.84 8.97
N ILE A 40 1.91 6.57 8.07
CA ILE A 40 2.39 5.22 7.80
C ILE A 40 3.90 5.20 8.02
N GLU A 41 4.36 4.24 8.80
CA GLU A 41 5.78 3.97 8.97
C GLU A 41 6.13 2.77 8.11
N PHE A 42 6.89 3.01 7.05
CA PHE A 42 7.41 1.94 6.18
C PHE A 42 8.75 1.47 6.72
N SER A 43 8.91 0.17 6.86
CA SER A 43 10.15 -0.46 7.29
C SER A 43 10.75 -1.25 6.14
N LYS A 44 12.06 -1.12 5.94
CA LYS A 44 12.78 -1.78 4.86
C LYS A 44 13.11 -3.22 5.20
N LEU A 45 12.68 -4.14 4.35
CA LEU A 45 13.04 -5.54 4.46
C LEU A 45 14.49 -5.75 3.98
N PRO A 46 15.23 -6.75 4.49
CA PRO A 46 14.77 -7.74 5.48
C PRO A 46 14.98 -7.35 6.93
N GLU A 47 15.91 -6.44 7.24
CA GLU A 47 16.32 -6.15 8.62
C GLU A 47 15.32 -5.29 9.40
N LEU A 48 14.47 -4.52 8.71
CA LEU A 48 13.48 -3.62 9.29
C LEU A 48 14.08 -2.50 10.17
N GLN A 49 15.36 -2.20 9.98
CA GLN A 49 16.05 -1.19 10.79
C GLN A 49 15.86 0.23 10.25
N GLU A 50 15.78 0.36 8.93
CA GLU A 50 15.53 1.65 8.30
C GLU A 50 14.03 1.86 8.12
N THR A 51 13.53 3.02 8.52
CA THR A 51 12.11 3.37 8.44
C THR A 51 11.90 4.74 7.81
N ILE A 52 10.74 4.92 7.20
CA ILE A 52 10.31 6.22 6.66
C ILE A 52 8.89 6.47 7.15
N LEU A 53 8.65 7.66 7.68
CA LEU A 53 7.33 8.10 8.09
C LEU A 53 6.72 8.99 7.01
N VAL A 54 5.49 8.67 6.62
CA VAL A 54 4.74 9.45 5.63
C VAL A 54 3.39 9.85 6.17
N ASP A 55 2.84 10.95 5.65
CA ASP A 55 1.49 11.40 5.97
C ASP A 55 0.53 10.95 4.88
N VAL A 56 -0.62 10.40 5.26
CA VAL A 56 -1.67 9.97 4.35
C VAL A 56 -2.45 11.19 3.87
N LEU A 57 -2.38 11.47 2.57
CA LEU A 57 -3.06 12.62 1.97
C LEU A 57 -4.44 12.25 1.44
N GLU A 58 -4.55 11.13 0.75
CA GLU A 58 -5.78 10.68 0.11
C GLU A 58 -5.86 9.16 0.13
N LEU A 59 -7.09 8.65 0.14
CA LEU A 59 -7.38 7.22 0.07
C LEU A 59 -8.42 6.99 -1.01
N TYR A 60 -8.17 6.04 -1.89
CA TYR A 60 -9.13 5.61 -2.90
C TYR A 60 -9.35 4.12 -2.76
N ILE A 61 -10.61 3.72 -2.65
CA ILE A 61 -10.98 2.31 -2.62
C ILE A 61 -11.31 1.90 -4.05
N GLU A 62 -10.48 1.02 -4.58
CA GLU A 62 -10.65 0.50 -5.93
C GLU A 62 -11.39 -0.85 -5.85
N PRO A 63 -12.64 -0.92 -6.31
CA PRO A 63 -13.44 -2.13 -6.14
C PRO A 63 -12.89 -3.33 -6.90
N THR A 64 -12.16 -3.13 -7.97
CA THR A 64 -11.50 -4.23 -8.66
C THR A 64 -10.36 -3.74 -9.53
N PHE A 65 -9.23 -4.41 -9.43
CA PHE A 65 -8.26 -4.45 -10.51
C PHE A 65 -8.60 -5.65 -11.42
N GLU A 66 -9.86 -5.73 -11.89
CA GLU A 66 -10.28 -6.86 -12.72
C GLU A 66 -9.32 -7.15 -13.87
N LYS A 67 -8.88 -6.10 -14.55
CA LYS A 67 -7.93 -6.25 -15.64
C LYS A 67 -6.57 -6.74 -15.17
N LEU A 68 -6.11 -6.29 -14.00
CA LEU A 68 -4.85 -6.73 -13.43
C LEU A 68 -4.96 -8.17 -12.92
N PHE A 69 -6.06 -8.51 -12.27
CA PHE A 69 -6.33 -9.87 -11.81
C PHE A 69 -6.45 -10.85 -12.95
N LYS A 70 -7.13 -10.49 -14.04
CA LYS A 70 -7.22 -11.33 -15.23
C LYS A 70 -5.87 -11.61 -15.88
N LYS A 71 -4.90 -10.72 -15.71
CA LYS A 71 -3.53 -10.93 -16.19
C LYS A 71 -2.71 -11.81 -15.26
N LEU A 72 -2.92 -11.71 -13.94
CA LEU A 72 -2.12 -12.39 -12.94
C LEU A 72 -2.74 -13.70 -12.48
N TYR A 73 -4.06 -13.79 -12.51
CA TYR A 73 -4.81 -14.95 -12.04
C TYR A 73 -5.69 -15.45 -13.17
N THR A 74 -5.45 -16.68 -13.58
CA THR A 74 -6.26 -17.36 -14.61
C THR A 74 -7.42 -18.13 -14.01
N ASP A 75 -7.52 -18.19 -12.68
CA ASP A 75 -8.54 -18.89 -11.95
C ASP A 75 -9.67 -17.93 -11.60
N GLU A 76 -10.90 -18.27 -12.07
CA GLU A 76 -12.09 -17.47 -11.78
C GLU A 76 -12.42 -17.39 -10.30
N GLU A 77 -12.05 -18.40 -9.53
CA GLU A 77 -12.28 -18.41 -8.10
C GLU A 77 -11.40 -17.38 -7.39
N ASP A 78 -10.15 -17.24 -7.81
CA ASP A 78 -9.24 -16.20 -7.29
C ASP A 78 -9.78 -14.81 -7.61
N ILE A 79 -10.35 -14.63 -8.81
CA ILE A 79 -10.95 -13.36 -9.22
C ILE A 79 -12.18 -13.04 -8.38
N LYS A 80 -13.02 -14.04 -8.09
CA LYS A 80 -14.22 -13.87 -7.25
C LYS A 80 -13.88 -13.53 -5.81
N ASN A 81 -12.76 -14.04 -5.32
CA ASN A 81 -12.29 -13.80 -3.97
C ASN A 81 -11.41 -12.56 -3.90
N ALA A 82 -11.19 -11.90 -5.04
CA ALA A 82 -10.43 -10.66 -5.08
C ALA A 82 -11.20 -9.57 -4.35
N VAL A 83 -10.68 -9.18 -3.21
CA VAL A 83 -11.22 -8.10 -2.41
C VAL A 83 -10.75 -6.75 -2.95
N GLU A 84 -11.36 -5.68 -2.46
CA GLU A 84 -11.00 -4.33 -2.82
C GLU A 84 -9.53 -4.01 -2.52
N PHE A 85 -8.96 -3.11 -3.30
CA PHE A 85 -7.65 -2.53 -3.05
C PHE A 85 -7.81 -1.11 -2.57
N VAL A 86 -6.87 -0.69 -1.74
CA VAL A 86 -6.75 0.72 -1.36
C VAL A 86 -5.53 1.31 -2.05
N LYS A 87 -5.76 2.45 -2.68
CA LYS A 87 -4.71 3.29 -3.23
C LYS A 87 -4.45 4.42 -2.24
N VAL A 88 -3.27 4.46 -1.68
CA VAL A 88 -2.89 5.45 -0.69
C VAL A 88 -1.95 6.46 -1.35
N LEU A 89 -2.37 7.72 -1.37
CA LEU A 89 -1.49 8.83 -1.73
C LEU A 89 -0.90 9.39 -0.45
N PHE A 90 0.41 9.55 -0.43
CA PHE A 90 1.12 10.02 0.75
C PHE A 90 2.21 11.02 0.40
N THR A 91 2.65 11.76 1.40
CA THR A 91 3.81 12.63 1.30
C THR A 91 4.78 12.27 2.41
N ARG A 92 6.06 12.37 2.12
CA ARG A 92 7.11 12.14 3.10
C ARG A 92 7.06 13.24 4.15
N LYS A 93 7.13 12.81 5.39
CA LYS A 93 7.15 13.74 6.51
C LYS A 93 8.52 14.36 6.73
#